data_e3b2d0a21c7a46803f193dedbb50adcd
#
_entry.id   e3b2d0a21c7a46803f193dedbb50adcd
#
_cell.length_a   1.000
_cell.length_b   1.000
_cell.length_c   1.000
_cell.angle_alpha   90.00
_cell.angle_beta   90.00
_cell.angle_gamma   90.00
#
_symmetry.space_group_name_H-M   'P 1'
#
loop_
_entity.id
_entity.type
_entity.pdbx_description
1 polymer ?
#
loop_
_entity_poly.entity_id
_entity_poly.type
_entity_poly.pdbx_seq_one_letter_code
_entity_poly.pdbx_strand_id
1 'polypeptide(L)'
;MSSLWQRKHIASVLTAALAAVFVGTFSGSTHAQDSFSVGGIYGGVWADSIRDGFLKPFGEQSKVQLKIEEGISGVTLAKLRQQKDNPQFDVVWMDRIVSDQAIKEGLVEPISPTALTNTPDVVSEAFIKNAAGEIMAVTTGYWAAGLAYNSKEIKDRPVSWLDLTKPEFKGRLAVYSPENAINFPIMVTLAELQGGGIKNIDPAYKLMAGLAKDKAIFFGGSPAGGNLLANGEASIATLASSQVWDLQKKGLPIEYVVPKEGAIAGDIRVHIVKGTKNKALAEKLVNYVIGPQAQEEIAKRLLLGPVNTKAKLDAETDKKMPWGPGGSVKNLRIVDALAILENRDAWSKRWNEEVAK
;
A
#
# COMPACT_ATOMS: atom_id res chain seq x y z
N MET A 1 58.02 -24.12 56.54
CA MET A 1 57.41 -24.50 57.79
C MET A 1 56.17 -25.27 57.40
N SER A 2 56.22 -26.60 57.30
CA SER A 2 55.87 -27.69 58.25
C SER A 2 54.34 -27.66 58.49
N SER A 3 53.55 -28.71 58.38
CA SER A 3 53.71 -30.18 58.35
C SER A 3 52.31 -30.75 58.19
N LEU A 4 52.07 -31.70 57.28
CA LEU A 4 52.01 -33.12 57.59
C LEU A 4 51.06 -33.59 58.71
N TRP A 5 50.14 -34.49 58.36
CA TRP A 5 49.83 -35.81 58.93
C TRP A 5 48.34 -36.16 58.72
N GLN A 6 48.06 -37.12 58.00
CA GLN A 6 47.95 -38.61 58.03
C GLN A 6 46.57 -39.14 58.44
N ARG A 7 46.03 -39.90 57.49
CA ARG A 7 45.44 -41.21 57.53
C ARG A 7 44.55 -41.64 58.69
N LYS A 8 43.40 -42.21 58.37
CA LYS A 8 43.14 -43.62 58.55
C LYS A 8 41.78 -44.03 57.96
N HIS A 9 41.82 -45.22 57.33
CA HIS A 9 40.78 -46.04 56.82
C HIS A 9 39.74 -46.48 57.88
N ILE A 10 38.50 -46.75 57.42
CA ILE A 10 37.76 -47.98 57.75
C ILE A 10 36.70 -48.18 56.63
N ALA A 11 36.73 -49.43 56.10
CA ALA A 11 35.79 -49.96 55.15
C ALA A 11 34.61 -50.64 55.90
N SER A 12 33.43 -50.65 55.32
CA SER A 12 32.33 -51.62 55.49
C SER A 12 31.30 -51.35 54.37
N VAL A 13 31.22 -52.12 53.38
CA VAL A 13 30.53 -53.33 52.97
C VAL A 13 28.97 -53.22 53.01
N LEU A 14 28.44 -53.38 51.82
CA LEU A 14 27.11 -53.89 51.34
C LEU A 14 25.82 -53.20 51.75
N THR A 15 25.02 -52.73 50.79
CA THR A 15 23.96 -53.58 50.17
C THR A 15 23.43 -52.94 48.91
N ALA A 16 23.35 -53.67 47.81
CA ALA A 16 22.76 -53.33 46.54
C ALA A 16 21.24 -53.31 46.67
N ALA A 17 20.62 -52.21 46.24
CA ALA A 17 19.22 -52.19 45.87
C ALA A 17 19.12 -51.51 44.49
N LEU A 18 18.90 -52.34 43.44
CA LEU A 18 18.54 -51.90 42.09
C LEU A 18 17.15 -51.28 42.14
N ALA A 19 17.07 -49.97 42.09
CA ALA A 19 15.85 -49.24 41.68
C ALA A 19 16.01 -48.87 40.21
N ALA A 20 15.37 -49.65 39.32
CA ALA A 20 15.23 -49.28 37.92
C ALA A 20 14.30 -48.08 37.80
N VAL A 21 14.89 -46.90 37.71
CA VAL A 21 14.17 -45.69 37.32
C VAL A 21 13.94 -45.73 35.81
N PHE A 22 12.71 -46.06 35.42
CA PHE A 22 12.20 -45.90 34.06
C PHE A 22 12.12 -44.39 33.80
N VAL A 23 13.20 -43.84 33.27
CA VAL A 23 13.17 -42.48 32.68
C VAL A 23 12.45 -42.64 31.34
N GLY A 24 11.13 -42.50 31.36
CA GLY A 24 10.34 -42.32 30.18
C GLY A 24 10.77 -41.00 29.55
N THR A 25 11.60 -41.08 28.52
CA THR A 25 11.85 -39.94 27.63
C THR A 25 10.54 -39.61 26.93
N PHE A 26 9.76 -38.73 27.51
CA PHE A 26 8.77 -37.96 26.75
C PHE A 26 9.56 -37.13 25.74
N SER A 27 9.84 -37.70 24.59
CA SER A 27 10.17 -36.94 23.38
C SER A 27 8.89 -36.20 22.97
N GLY A 28 8.58 -35.15 23.68
CA GLY A 28 7.67 -34.13 23.19
C GLY A 28 8.32 -33.61 21.92
N SER A 29 7.84 -34.05 20.76
CA SER A 29 8.08 -33.36 19.52
C SER A 29 7.53 -31.96 19.71
N THR A 30 8.39 -31.02 20.13
CA THR A 30 8.13 -29.61 19.89
C THR A 30 8.11 -29.49 18.38
N HIS A 31 6.93 -29.66 17.78
CA HIS A 31 6.69 -29.06 16.48
C HIS A 31 7.08 -27.61 16.68
N ALA A 32 8.21 -27.19 16.15
CA ALA A 32 8.47 -25.80 15.92
C ALA A 32 7.21 -25.31 15.19
N GLN A 33 6.40 -24.50 15.88
CA GLN A 33 5.20 -23.92 15.28
C GLN A 33 5.74 -23.12 14.11
N ASP A 34 5.49 -23.60 12.88
CA ASP A 34 5.99 -22.97 11.67
C ASP A 34 5.56 -21.52 11.75
N SER A 35 6.53 -20.62 11.92
CA SER A 35 6.26 -19.21 12.11
C SER A 35 5.81 -18.64 10.76
N PHE A 36 4.56 -18.20 10.69
CA PHE A 36 4.04 -17.56 9.51
C PHE A 36 4.56 -16.12 9.43
N SER A 37 5.29 -15.80 8.37
CA SER A 37 6.01 -14.54 8.24
C SER A 37 5.37 -13.61 7.22
N VAL A 38 5.13 -12.38 7.66
CA VAL A 38 4.48 -11.32 6.88
C VAL A 38 5.41 -10.12 6.79
N GLY A 39 5.65 -9.61 5.59
CA GLY A 39 6.52 -8.46 5.35
C GLY A 39 5.88 -7.34 4.56
N GLY A 40 6.56 -6.17 4.54
CA GLY A 40 6.19 -5.06 3.68
C GLY A 40 4.94 -4.29 4.12
N ILE A 41 4.59 -4.32 5.41
CA ILE A 41 3.41 -3.63 5.91
C ILE A 41 3.62 -2.12 6.13
N TYR A 42 4.62 -1.53 5.47
CA TYR A 42 5.00 -0.11 5.59
C TYR A 42 5.57 0.24 6.98
N GLY A 43 5.17 1.38 7.56
CA GLY A 43 5.57 1.84 8.89
C GLY A 43 4.54 2.82 9.47
N GLY A 44 4.64 3.12 10.76
CA GLY A 44 3.77 4.05 11.46
C GLY A 44 2.29 3.68 11.36
N VAL A 45 1.42 4.65 11.12
CA VAL A 45 -0.04 4.46 11.08
C VAL A 45 -0.48 3.39 10.07
N TRP A 46 0.28 3.19 8.98
CA TRP A 46 0.01 2.15 7.99
C TRP A 46 0.26 0.76 8.55
N ALA A 47 1.44 0.56 9.16
CA ALA A 47 1.79 -0.70 9.80
C ALA A 47 0.83 -1.05 10.92
N ASP A 48 0.50 -0.08 11.78
CA ASP A 48 -0.46 -0.28 12.87
C ASP A 48 -1.85 -0.66 12.34
N SER A 49 -2.30 0.00 11.27
CA SER A 49 -3.61 -0.29 10.67
C SER A 49 -3.69 -1.67 10.04
N ILE A 50 -2.64 -2.08 9.30
CA ILE A 50 -2.57 -3.43 8.71
C ILE A 50 -2.44 -4.48 9.81
N ARG A 51 -1.62 -4.24 10.83
CA ARG A 51 -1.45 -5.13 11.98
C ARG A 51 -2.77 -5.34 12.72
N ASP A 52 -3.44 -4.25 13.10
CA ASP A 52 -4.64 -4.32 13.93
C ASP A 52 -5.90 -4.63 13.12
N GLY A 53 -5.99 -4.19 11.84
CA GLY A 53 -7.15 -4.42 10.98
C GLY A 53 -7.14 -5.78 10.27
N PHE A 54 -5.96 -6.31 9.97
CA PHE A 54 -5.83 -7.56 9.22
C PHE A 54 -5.12 -8.66 10.02
N LEU A 55 -3.89 -8.41 10.46
CA LEU A 55 -2.99 -9.48 10.87
C LEU A 55 -3.31 -10.05 12.25
N LYS A 56 -3.55 -9.19 13.24
CA LYS A 56 -3.88 -9.62 14.59
C LYS A 56 -5.18 -10.42 14.65
N PRO A 57 -6.31 -9.93 14.08
CA PRO A 57 -7.55 -10.71 14.05
C PRO A 57 -7.41 -12.04 13.30
N PHE A 58 -6.67 -12.05 12.19
CA PHE A 58 -6.39 -13.28 11.45
C PHE A 58 -5.58 -14.28 12.28
N GLY A 59 -4.52 -13.82 12.97
CA GLY A 59 -3.68 -14.65 13.83
C GLY A 59 -4.48 -15.30 14.97
N GLU A 60 -5.36 -14.53 15.60
CA GLU A 60 -6.25 -15.00 16.66
C GLU A 60 -7.25 -16.06 16.13
N GLN A 61 -7.90 -15.77 15.00
CA GLN A 61 -8.87 -16.68 14.38
C GLN A 61 -8.21 -17.97 13.89
N SER A 62 -7.02 -17.88 13.32
CA SER A 62 -6.27 -19.02 12.75
C SER A 62 -5.42 -19.74 13.77
N LYS A 63 -5.30 -19.21 15.01
CA LYS A 63 -4.44 -19.71 16.09
C LYS A 63 -2.97 -19.82 15.66
N VAL A 64 -2.48 -18.83 14.92
CA VAL A 64 -1.14 -18.77 14.35
C VAL A 64 -0.40 -17.56 14.89
N GLN A 65 0.84 -17.78 15.31
CA GLN A 65 1.74 -16.69 15.67
C GLN A 65 2.35 -16.09 14.40
N LEU A 66 2.13 -14.80 14.19
CA LEU A 66 2.64 -14.06 13.04
C LEU A 66 3.97 -13.41 13.38
N LYS A 67 4.97 -13.62 12.56
CA LYS A 67 6.20 -12.82 12.54
C LYS A 67 5.99 -11.69 11.52
N ILE A 68 5.90 -10.46 12.02
CA ILE A 68 5.57 -9.30 11.20
C ILE A 68 6.81 -8.41 11.04
N GLU A 69 7.10 -8.03 9.81
CA GLU A 69 8.20 -7.13 9.48
C GLU A 69 7.69 -5.88 8.73
N GLU A 70 7.96 -4.72 9.30
CA GLU A 70 7.70 -3.44 8.65
C GLU A 70 8.70 -3.19 7.53
N GLY A 71 8.28 -2.47 6.48
CA GLY A 71 9.13 -2.07 5.38
C GLY A 71 8.33 -1.47 4.24
N ILE A 72 8.92 -0.51 3.55
CA ILE A 72 8.37 0.05 2.33
C ILE A 72 8.58 -0.91 1.15
N SER A 73 7.77 -0.80 0.13
CA SER A 73 7.73 -1.71 -1.03
C SER A 73 9.08 -1.98 -1.68
N GLY A 74 9.91 -0.94 -1.88
CA GLY A 74 11.24 -1.09 -2.48
C GLY A 74 12.21 -1.91 -1.64
N VAL A 75 12.18 -1.75 -0.30
CA VAL A 75 12.98 -2.55 0.63
C VAL A 75 12.50 -4.00 0.63
N THR A 76 11.19 -4.20 0.63
CA THR A 76 10.57 -5.54 0.55
C THR A 76 10.99 -6.26 -0.73
N LEU A 77 10.93 -5.59 -1.89
CA LEU A 77 11.38 -6.17 -3.15
C LEU A 77 12.85 -6.56 -3.13
N ALA A 78 13.73 -5.70 -2.58
CA ALA A 78 15.15 -6.00 -2.45
C ALA A 78 15.39 -7.26 -1.61
N LYS A 79 14.65 -7.43 -0.50
CA LYS A 79 14.70 -8.65 0.32
C LYS A 79 14.20 -9.88 -0.42
N LEU A 80 13.10 -9.79 -1.16
CA LEU A 80 12.60 -10.90 -1.98
C LEU A 80 13.65 -11.36 -3.00
N ARG A 81 14.34 -10.43 -3.68
CA ARG A 81 15.43 -10.75 -4.61
C ARG A 81 16.58 -11.47 -3.93
N GLN A 82 16.99 -10.98 -2.75
CA GLN A 82 18.09 -11.57 -1.97
C GLN A 82 17.74 -12.97 -1.45
N GLN A 83 16.46 -13.20 -1.14
CA GLN A 83 15.98 -14.41 -0.46
C GLN A 83 15.28 -15.39 -1.42
N LYS A 84 15.37 -15.20 -2.74
CA LYS A 84 14.59 -15.94 -3.75
C LYS A 84 14.73 -17.46 -3.65
N ASP A 85 15.92 -17.96 -3.26
CA ASP A 85 16.20 -19.39 -3.15
C ASP A 85 15.89 -19.96 -1.76
N ASN A 86 15.65 -19.08 -0.76
CA ASN A 86 15.26 -19.46 0.60
C ASN A 86 14.38 -18.34 1.19
N PRO A 87 13.09 -18.26 0.81
CA PRO A 87 12.20 -17.19 1.21
C PRO A 87 11.99 -17.18 2.72
N GLN A 88 12.06 -15.97 3.30
CA GLN A 88 11.83 -15.75 4.74
C GLN A 88 10.45 -15.15 5.01
N PHE A 89 9.74 -14.72 3.97
CA PHE A 89 8.36 -14.28 4.04
C PHE A 89 7.44 -15.29 3.39
N ASP A 90 6.24 -15.42 3.94
CA ASP A 90 5.14 -16.18 3.32
C ASP A 90 4.24 -15.25 2.51
N VAL A 91 3.96 -14.06 3.07
CA VAL A 91 3.11 -13.03 2.46
C VAL A 91 3.77 -11.66 2.56
N VAL A 92 3.61 -10.84 1.53
CA VAL A 92 4.12 -9.46 1.52
C VAL A 92 3.09 -8.50 0.94
N TRP A 93 3.13 -7.22 1.42
CA TRP A 93 2.41 -6.09 0.84
C TRP A 93 3.36 -5.24 0.00
N MET A 94 2.90 -4.79 -1.15
CA MET A 94 3.65 -3.88 -2.02
C MET A 94 2.69 -2.95 -2.78
N ASP A 95 3.16 -1.72 -3.04
CA ASP A 95 2.50 -0.80 -3.96
C ASP A 95 2.51 -1.33 -5.39
N ARG A 96 1.58 -0.88 -6.21
CA ARG A 96 1.36 -1.29 -7.60
C ARG A 96 2.65 -1.48 -8.41
N ILE A 97 3.48 -0.44 -8.53
CA ILE A 97 4.69 -0.47 -9.38
C ILE A 97 5.64 -1.57 -8.94
N VAL A 98 5.89 -1.66 -7.64
CA VAL A 98 6.81 -2.65 -7.06
C VAL A 98 6.22 -4.06 -7.14
N SER A 99 4.90 -4.18 -6.95
CA SER A 99 4.14 -5.41 -7.17
C SER A 99 4.32 -5.94 -8.60
N ASP A 100 4.15 -5.06 -9.60
CA ASP A 100 4.29 -5.44 -11.02
C ASP A 100 5.73 -5.89 -11.34
N GLN A 101 6.75 -5.28 -10.70
CA GLN A 101 8.14 -5.74 -10.79
C GLN A 101 8.33 -7.11 -10.16
N ALA A 102 7.80 -7.35 -8.95
CA ALA A 102 7.92 -8.64 -8.27
C ALA A 102 7.27 -9.77 -9.06
N ILE A 103 6.13 -9.51 -9.71
CA ILE A 103 5.45 -10.45 -10.61
C ILE A 103 6.32 -10.73 -11.84
N LYS A 104 6.83 -9.69 -12.51
CA LYS A 104 7.70 -9.82 -13.70
C LYS A 104 8.97 -10.60 -13.41
N GLU A 105 9.53 -10.44 -12.22
CA GLU A 105 10.75 -11.13 -11.78
C GLU A 105 10.49 -12.55 -11.23
N GLY A 106 9.22 -12.97 -11.14
CA GLY A 106 8.85 -14.30 -10.66
C GLY A 106 9.17 -14.53 -9.18
N LEU A 107 9.08 -13.49 -8.34
CA LEU A 107 9.34 -13.52 -6.90
C LEU A 107 8.10 -13.88 -6.07
N VAL A 108 6.94 -13.90 -6.70
CA VAL A 108 5.64 -14.25 -6.11
C VAL A 108 5.01 -15.40 -6.90
N GLU A 109 4.09 -16.11 -6.28
CA GLU A 109 3.44 -17.25 -6.89
C GLU A 109 1.92 -17.09 -6.99
N PRO A 110 1.27 -17.84 -7.91
CA PRO A 110 -0.16 -17.75 -8.11
C PRO A 110 -0.96 -18.13 -6.86
N ILE A 111 -2.06 -17.40 -6.66
CA ILE A 111 -3.07 -17.64 -5.63
C ILE A 111 -4.18 -18.49 -6.24
N SER A 112 -4.56 -19.57 -5.59
CA SER A 112 -5.61 -20.46 -6.06
C SER A 112 -6.98 -19.77 -6.00
N PRO A 113 -7.71 -19.66 -7.12
CA PRO A 113 -9.05 -19.07 -7.11
C PRO A 113 -10.02 -19.80 -6.15
N THR A 114 -9.85 -21.11 -5.98
CA THR A 114 -10.70 -21.92 -5.09
C THR A 114 -10.46 -21.66 -3.61
N ALA A 115 -9.32 -21.07 -3.25
CA ALA A 115 -9.00 -20.64 -1.89
C ALA A 115 -9.64 -19.29 -1.51
N LEU A 116 -10.09 -18.52 -2.52
CA LEU A 116 -10.63 -17.18 -2.35
C LEU A 116 -12.17 -17.21 -2.35
N THR A 117 -12.77 -17.64 -1.26
CA THR A 117 -14.25 -17.78 -1.12
C THR A 117 -14.98 -16.44 -1.10
N ASN A 118 -14.29 -15.33 -0.79
CA ASN A 118 -14.84 -13.97 -0.84
C ASN A 118 -14.88 -13.36 -2.26
N THR A 119 -14.32 -14.04 -3.27
CA THR A 119 -14.24 -13.56 -4.66
C THR A 119 -15.56 -13.02 -5.24
N PRO A 120 -16.75 -13.65 -5.01
CA PRO A 120 -18.00 -13.17 -5.59
C PRO A 120 -18.38 -11.74 -5.20
N ASP A 121 -17.89 -11.28 -4.04
CA ASP A 121 -18.20 -9.95 -3.51
C ASP A 121 -17.05 -8.94 -3.70
N VAL A 122 -15.97 -9.35 -4.36
CA VAL A 122 -14.78 -8.50 -4.62
C VAL A 122 -14.82 -7.97 -6.05
N VAL A 123 -14.51 -6.67 -6.22
CA VAL A 123 -14.44 -6.06 -7.54
C VAL A 123 -13.38 -6.74 -8.41
N SER A 124 -13.68 -6.97 -9.68
CA SER A 124 -12.78 -7.69 -10.60
C SER A 124 -11.41 -7.04 -10.75
N GLU A 125 -11.35 -5.72 -10.64
CA GLU A 125 -10.16 -4.88 -10.75
C GLU A 125 -9.15 -5.12 -9.61
N ALA A 126 -9.59 -5.77 -8.51
CA ALA A 126 -8.71 -6.12 -7.40
C ALA A 126 -7.81 -7.33 -7.69
N PHE A 127 -8.16 -8.16 -8.66
CA PHE A 127 -7.38 -9.36 -8.99
C PHE A 127 -6.34 -9.06 -10.07
N ILE A 128 -5.07 -9.06 -9.69
CA ILE A 128 -3.96 -8.82 -10.59
C ILE A 128 -3.54 -10.14 -11.22
N LYS A 129 -3.70 -10.25 -12.53
CA LYS A 129 -3.45 -11.49 -13.27
C LYS A 129 -2.23 -11.36 -14.17
N ASN A 130 -1.51 -12.47 -14.32
CA ASN A 130 -0.45 -12.59 -15.34
C ASN A 130 -1.07 -12.91 -16.71
N ALA A 131 -0.22 -13.03 -17.74
CA ALA A 131 -0.65 -13.34 -19.11
C ALA A 131 -1.35 -14.72 -19.24
N ALA A 132 -1.11 -15.65 -18.33
CA ALA A 132 -1.80 -16.95 -18.27
C ALA A 132 -3.16 -16.88 -17.57
N GLY A 133 -3.57 -15.70 -17.05
CA GLY A 133 -4.82 -15.50 -16.32
C GLY A 133 -4.77 -15.91 -14.85
N GLU A 134 -3.59 -16.27 -14.31
CA GLU A 134 -3.42 -16.65 -12.91
C GLU A 134 -3.39 -15.41 -12.01
N ILE A 135 -4.03 -15.48 -10.85
CA ILE A 135 -4.05 -14.40 -9.85
C ILE A 135 -2.70 -14.34 -9.16
N MET A 136 -1.90 -13.31 -9.40
CA MET A 136 -0.56 -13.11 -8.83
C MET A 136 -0.57 -12.20 -7.61
N ALA A 137 -1.62 -11.41 -7.44
CA ALA A 137 -1.82 -10.52 -6.31
C ALA A 137 -3.29 -10.17 -6.15
N VAL A 138 -3.66 -9.70 -4.97
CA VAL A 138 -4.97 -9.11 -4.73
C VAL A 138 -4.80 -7.73 -4.10
N THR A 139 -5.48 -6.73 -4.66
CA THR A 139 -5.57 -5.39 -4.07
C THR A 139 -6.32 -5.47 -2.73
N THR A 140 -5.77 -4.83 -1.71
CA THR A 140 -6.38 -4.79 -0.37
C THR A 140 -6.95 -3.43 -0.01
N GLY A 141 -6.83 -2.45 -0.90
CA GLY A 141 -7.42 -1.14 -0.78
C GLY A 141 -6.89 -0.17 -1.82
N TYR A 142 -7.73 0.79 -2.19
CA TYR A 142 -7.41 1.87 -3.13
C TYR A 142 -7.19 3.19 -2.39
N TRP A 143 -6.18 3.94 -2.78
CA TRP A 143 -6.04 5.34 -2.46
C TRP A 143 -6.17 6.18 -3.72
N ALA A 144 -6.46 7.47 -3.60
CA ALA A 144 -6.52 8.35 -4.76
C ALA A 144 -6.07 9.78 -4.47
N ALA A 145 -5.67 10.45 -5.54
CA ALA A 145 -5.46 11.88 -5.59
C ALA A 145 -6.41 12.50 -6.61
N GLY A 146 -7.01 13.59 -6.22
CA GLY A 146 -7.93 14.38 -7.05
C GLY A 146 -7.57 15.85 -7.01
N LEU A 147 -8.59 16.69 -7.11
CA LEU A 147 -8.46 18.13 -6.90
C LEU A 147 -8.84 18.46 -5.45
N ALA A 148 -8.14 19.41 -4.87
CA ALA A 148 -8.46 19.98 -3.57
C ALA A 148 -8.58 21.49 -3.72
N TYR A 149 -9.61 22.09 -3.17
CA TYR A 149 -9.81 23.54 -3.30
C TYR A 149 -10.36 24.16 -2.01
N ASN A 150 -10.07 25.45 -1.81
CA ASN A 150 -10.62 26.22 -0.71
C ASN A 150 -12.04 26.72 -1.08
N SER A 151 -13.07 26.16 -0.47
CA SER A 151 -14.48 26.46 -0.77
C SER A 151 -14.93 27.88 -0.34
N LYS A 152 -14.16 28.56 0.51
CA LYS A 152 -14.40 29.97 0.82
C LYS A 152 -13.93 30.91 -0.29
N GLU A 153 -12.91 30.50 -1.04
CA GLU A 153 -12.29 31.31 -2.09
C GLU A 153 -12.82 30.98 -3.48
N ILE A 154 -13.01 29.68 -3.77
CA ILE A 154 -13.51 29.19 -5.05
C ILE A 154 -14.99 28.84 -4.90
N LYS A 155 -15.86 29.54 -5.59
CA LYS A 155 -17.33 29.36 -5.55
C LYS A 155 -17.79 28.31 -6.57
N ASP A 156 -17.17 28.33 -7.75
CA ASP A 156 -17.46 27.35 -8.80
C ASP A 156 -16.62 26.10 -8.60
N ARG A 157 -17.23 25.07 -8.02
CA ARG A 157 -16.56 23.80 -7.73
C ARG A 157 -15.88 23.24 -8.98
N PRO A 158 -14.55 22.95 -8.96
CA PRO A 158 -13.88 22.29 -10.08
C PRO A 158 -14.46 20.87 -10.27
N VAL A 159 -14.52 20.41 -11.52
CA VAL A 159 -15.13 19.11 -11.87
C VAL A 159 -14.29 18.28 -12.84
N SER A 160 -13.21 18.83 -13.38
CA SER A 160 -12.36 18.21 -14.39
C SER A 160 -10.89 18.50 -14.12
N TRP A 161 -10.01 17.58 -14.51
CA TRP A 161 -8.56 17.84 -14.51
C TRP A 161 -8.19 19.06 -15.37
N LEU A 162 -8.94 19.34 -16.43
CA LEU A 162 -8.72 20.54 -17.27
C LEU A 162 -9.06 21.85 -16.55
N ASP A 163 -9.81 21.80 -15.46
CA ASP A 163 -10.09 23.01 -14.69
C ASP A 163 -8.82 23.64 -14.09
N LEU A 164 -7.73 22.89 -13.95
CA LEU A 164 -6.42 23.42 -13.55
C LEU A 164 -5.93 24.54 -14.49
N THR A 165 -6.42 24.61 -15.71
CA THR A 165 -6.03 25.63 -16.70
C THR A 165 -6.90 26.89 -16.70
N LYS A 166 -7.91 26.96 -15.82
CA LYS A 166 -8.79 28.12 -15.75
C LYS A 166 -8.02 29.39 -15.35
N PRO A 167 -8.28 30.53 -16.01
CA PRO A 167 -7.57 31.79 -15.76
C PRO A 167 -7.68 32.25 -14.29
N GLU A 168 -8.77 31.96 -13.62
CA GLU A 168 -9.02 32.31 -12.22
C GLU A 168 -8.05 31.68 -11.22
N PHE A 169 -7.35 30.60 -11.61
CA PHE A 169 -6.38 29.91 -10.77
C PHE A 169 -4.92 30.37 -10.98
N LYS A 170 -4.68 31.33 -11.88
CA LYS A 170 -3.33 31.84 -12.13
C LYS A 170 -2.68 32.37 -10.85
N GLY A 171 -1.47 31.90 -10.56
CA GLY A 171 -0.70 32.25 -9.36
C GLY A 171 -1.26 31.68 -8.05
N ARG A 172 -2.27 30.81 -8.11
CA ARG A 172 -2.95 30.22 -6.94
C ARG A 172 -3.17 28.72 -7.08
N LEU A 173 -2.48 28.10 -8.01
CA LEU A 173 -2.55 26.66 -8.30
C LEU A 173 -1.31 25.95 -7.77
N ALA A 174 -1.48 24.79 -7.13
CA ALA A 174 -0.41 23.88 -6.75
C ALA A 174 -0.58 22.51 -7.40
N VAL A 175 0.49 21.97 -7.96
CA VAL A 175 0.49 20.68 -8.68
C VAL A 175 1.65 19.81 -8.23
N TYR A 176 1.47 18.51 -8.12
CA TYR A 176 2.57 17.58 -7.87
C TYR A 176 3.68 17.72 -8.91
N SER A 177 4.93 17.73 -8.45
CA SER A 177 6.13 17.60 -9.29
C SER A 177 6.49 16.13 -9.54
N PRO A 178 7.39 15.81 -10.51
CA PRO A 178 7.84 14.44 -10.80
C PRO A 178 8.52 13.68 -9.65
N GLU A 179 8.89 14.37 -8.59
CA GLU A 179 9.36 13.75 -7.35
C GLU A 179 8.29 12.85 -6.72
N ASN A 180 7.03 13.17 -6.98
CA ASN A 180 5.86 12.41 -6.52
C ASN A 180 5.37 11.45 -7.61
N ALA A 181 5.07 10.22 -7.21
CA ALA A 181 4.56 9.20 -8.13
C ALA A 181 3.19 9.53 -8.77
N ILE A 182 2.47 10.51 -8.21
CA ILE A 182 1.16 10.95 -8.70
C ILE A 182 1.28 11.90 -9.90
N ASN A 183 2.42 12.57 -10.09
CA ASN A 183 2.58 13.56 -11.16
C ASN A 183 2.39 12.96 -12.56
N PHE A 184 3.15 11.92 -12.91
CA PHE A 184 3.07 11.35 -14.27
C PHE A 184 1.70 10.74 -14.60
N PRO A 185 1.01 10.02 -13.69
CA PRO A 185 -0.39 9.66 -13.90
C PRO A 185 -1.31 10.85 -14.22
N ILE A 186 -1.15 11.98 -13.54
CA ILE A 186 -1.88 13.22 -13.88
C ILE A 186 -1.50 13.70 -15.27
N MET A 187 -0.20 13.75 -15.58
CA MET A 187 0.27 14.18 -16.90
C MET A 187 -0.25 13.30 -18.03
N VAL A 188 -0.23 11.97 -17.87
CA VAL A 188 -0.81 11.04 -18.86
C VAL A 188 -2.29 11.33 -19.04
N THR A 189 -3.03 11.54 -17.95
CA THR A 189 -4.45 11.88 -18.01
C THR A 189 -4.69 13.20 -18.75
N LEU A 190 -3.92 14.24 -18.43
CA LEU A 190 -4.02 15.53 -19.12
C LEU A 190 -3.64 15.43 -20.61
N ALA A 191 -2.64 14.61 -20.95
CA ALA A 191 -2.27 14.36 -22.33
C ALA A 191 -3.43 13.72 -23.10
N GLU A 192 -4.07 12.70 -22.55
CA GLU A 192 -5.22 12.02 -23.18
C GLU A 192 -6.40 12.97 -23.40
N LEU A 193 -6.68 13.86 -22.44
CA LEU A 193 -7.71 14.88 -22.57
C LEU A 193 -7.42 15.91 -23.66
N GLN A 194 -6.18 15.97 -24.14
CA GLN A 194 -5.71 16.86 -25.20
C GLN A 194 -5.31 16.08 -26.49
N GLY A 195 -5.81 14.85 -26.67
CA GLY A 195 -5.57 14.01 -27.83
C GLY A 195 -4.22 13.29 -27.87
N GLY A 196 -3.52 13.26 -26.75
CA GLY A 196 -2.29 12.49 -26.54
C GLY A 196 -2.51 11.23 -25.70
N GLY A 197 -1.60 10.96 -24.75
CA GLY A 197 -1.65 9.84 -23.82
C GLY A 197 -0.27 9.34 -23.45
N ILE A 198 -0.20 8.10 -22.94
CA ILE A 198 1.06 7.50 -22.49
C ILE A 198 2.13 7.37 -23.60
N LYS A 199 1.70 7.18 -24.84
CA LYS A 199 2.59 7.11 -26.02
C LYS A 199 2.94 8.49 -26.59
N ASN A 200 2.19 9.51 -26.23
CA ASN A 200 2.41 10.89 -26.65
C ASN A 200 2.03 11.83 -25.50
N ILE A 201 2.99 12.12 -24.64
CA ILE A 201 2.78 12.96 -23.46
C ILE A 201 2.99 14.46 -23.74
N ASP A 202 3.32 14.85 -24.99
CA ASP A 202 3.62 16.23 -25.38
C ASP A 202 2.52 17.25 -25.00
N PRO A 203 1.21 16.93 -25.18
CA PRO A 203 0.17 17.87 -24.77
C PRO A 203 0.23 18.22 -23.28
N ALA A 204 0.57 17.27 -22.42
CA ALA A 204 0.71 17.54 -20.99
C ALA A 204 1.90 18.44 -20.67
N TYR A 205 3.04 18.28 -21.35
CA TYR A 205 4.19 19.18 -21.18
C TYR A 205 3.86 20.60 -21.58
N LYS A 206 3.18 20.81 -22.72
CA LYS A 206 2.71 22.14 -23.13
C LYS A 206 1.81 22.76 -22.08
N LEU A 207 0.89 21.97 -21.52
CA LEU A 207 -0.02 22.42 -20.46
C LEU A 207 0.77 22.78 -19.19
N MET A 208 1.65 21.90 -18.69
CA MET A 208 2.45 22.14 -17.49
C MET A 208 3.38 23.35 -17.64
N ALA A 209 4.01 23.53 -18.80
CA ALA A 209 4.80 24.72 -19.09
C ALA A 209 3.95 26.00 -19.11
N GLY A 210 2.70 25.91 -19.57
CA GLY A 210 1.72 26.99 -19.45
C GLY A 210 1.39 27.34 -18.01
N LEU A 211 1.11 26.34 -17.18
CA LEU A 211 0.85 26.51 -15.76
C LEU A 211 2.06 27.12 -15.03
N ALA A 212 3.31 26.70 -15.38
CA ALA A 212 4.52 27.28 -14.84
C ALA A 212 4.63 28.79 -15.15
N LYS A 213 4.36 29.20 -16.40
CA LYS A 213 4.29 30.62 -16.80
C LYS A 213 3.21 31.38 -16.04
N ASP A 214 2.11 30.73 -15.71
CA ASP A 214 1.02 31.25 -14.91
C ASP A 214 1.28 31.17 -13.39
N LYS A 215 2.55 30.91 -13.01
CA LYS A 215 3.05 30.87 -11.61
C LYS A 215 2.40 29.76 -10.76
N ALA A 216 2.08 28.62 -11.35
CA ALA A 216 1.71 27.44 -10.57
C ALA A 216 2.89 26.99 -9.69
N ILE A 217 2.58 26.53 -8.48
CA ILE A 217 3.56 26.01 -7.52
C ILE A 217 3.66 24.51 -7.70
N PHE A 218 4.86 24.00 -7.94
CA PHE A 218 5.10 22.56 -8.03
C PHE A 218 5.68 22.02 -6.72
N PHE A 219 5.15 20.89 -6.23
CA PHE A 219 5.53 20.35 -4.93
C PHE A 219 5.71 18.82 -4.96
N GLY A 220 6.67 18.31 -4.16
CA GLY A 220 7.03 16.87 -4.15
C GLY A 220 6.17 15.99 -3.27
N GLY A 221 5.58 16.50 -2.20
CA GLY A 221 4.88 15.67 -1.21
C GLY A 221 3.53 16.21 -0.79
N SER A 222 2.56 15.32 -0.50
CA SER A 222 1.20 15.73 -0.09
C SER A 222 1.17 16.69 1.10
N PRO A 223 2.03 16.55 2.14
CA PRO A 223 2.08 17.53 3.23
C PRO A 223 2.45 18.94 2.75
N ALA A 224 3.38 19.07 1.79
CA ALA A 224 3.75 20.37 1.22
C ALA A 224 2.57 21.00 0.47
N GLY A 225 1.88 20.23 -0.39
CA GLY A 225 0.67 20.70 -1.09
C GLY A 225 -0.44 21.09 -0.11
N GLY A 226 -0.61 20.32 0.97
CA GLY A 226 -1.56 20.64 2.04
C GLY A 226 -1.24 21.97 2.75
N ASN A 227 0.04 22.23 3.01
CA ASN A 227 0.48 23.48 3.63
C ASN A 227 0.23 24.70 2.71
N LEU A 228 0.46 24.56 1.41
CA LEU A 228 0.16 25.64 0.43
C LEU A 228 -1.32 26.04 0.47
N LEU A 229 -2.24 25.07 0.57
CA LEU A 229 -3.67 25.33 0.74
C LEU A 229 -3.98 25.93 2.12
N ALA A 230 -3.37 25.40 3.18
CA ALA A 230 -3.62 25.86 4.55
C ALA A 230 -3.16 27.29 4.78
N ASN A 231 -2.05 27.69 4.18
CA ASN A 231 -1.47 29.03 4.30
C ASN A 231 -2.09 30.05 3.31
N GLY A 232 -2.96 29.61 2.40
CA GLY A 232 -3.56 30.48 1.37
C GLY A 232 -2.61 30.84 0.22
N GLU A 233 -1.46 30.14 0.11
CA GLU A 233 -0.54 30.30 -1.02
C GLU A 233 -1.10 29.71 -2.31
N ALA A 234 -1.95 28.68 -2.18
CA ALA A 234 -2.75 28.11 -3.25
C ALA A 234 -4.23 28.08 -2.83
N SER A 235 -5.13 28.24 -3.80
CA SER A 235 -6.58 28.07 -3.59
C SER A 235 -7.08 26.74 -4.12
N ILE A 236 -6.35 26.15 -5.07
CA ILE A 236 -6.61 24.83 -5.68
C ILE A 236 -5.30 24.07 -5.81
N ALA A 237 -5.36 22.75 -5.58
CA ALA A 237 -4.21 21.85 -5.73
C ALA A 237 -4.62 20.50 -6.28
N THR A 238 -3.68 19.80 -6.91
CA THR A 238 -3.77 18.34 -7.02
C THR A 238 -3.35 17.73 -5.67
N LEU A 239 -4.17 16.88 -5.05
CA LEU A 239 -3.84 16.40 -3.69
C LEU A 239 -4.44 15.03 -3.42
N ALA A 240 -3.72 14.23 -2.61
CA ALA A 240 -4.24 12.97 -2.10
C ALA A 240 -5.45 13.20 -1.19
N SER A 241 -6.48 12.39 -1.31
CA SER A 241 -7.71 12.49 -0.52
C SER A 241 -7.44 12.46 0.99
N SER A 242 -6.53 11.61 1.45
CA SER A 242 -6.15 11.52 2.86
C SER A 242 -5.61 12.84 3.42
N GLN A 243 -4.82 13.56 2.63
CA GLN A 243 -4.31 14.87 3.04
C GLN A 243 -5.43 15.93 3.14
N VAL A 244 -6.43 15.86 2.25
CA VAL A 244 -7.60 16.74 2.36
C VAL A 244 -8.38 16.48 3.64
N TRP A 245 -8.57 15.21 3.99
CA TRP A 245 -9.25 14.83 5.24
C TRP A 245 -8.49 15.32 6.48
N ASP A 246 -7.17 15.32 6.46
CA ASP A 246 -6.36 15.87 7.55
C ASP A 246 -6.51 17.40 7.66
N LEU A 247 -6.61 18.10 6.54
CA LEU A 247 -6.90 19.56 6.54
C LEU A 247 -8.30 19.87 7.07
N GLN A 248 -9.30 19.08 6.70
CA GLN A 248 -10.67 19.21 7.21
C GLN A 248 -10.75 18.94 8.71
N LYS A 249 -10.03 17.93 9.23
CA LYS A 249 -9.94 17.68 10.68
C LYS A 249 -9.37 18.89 11.46
N LYS A 250 -8.52 19.70 10.83
CA LYS A 250 -7.98 20.95 11.36
C LYS A 250 -8.94 22.13 11.22
N GLY A 251 -10.16 21.93 10.71
CA GLY A 251 -11.18 22.95 10.51
C GLY A 251 -10.97 23.83 9.27
N LEU A 252 -10.08 23.45 8.35
CA LEU A 252 -9.83 24.20 7.13
C LEU A 252 -10.93 23.92 6.09
N PRO A 253 -11.38 24.93 5.33
CA PRO A 253 -12.46 24.82 4.35
C PRO A 253 -11.96 24.25 3.02
N ILE A 254 -11.24 23.15 3.08
CA ILE A 254 -10.68 22.48 1.91
C ILE A 254 -11.58 21.31 1.54
N GLU A 255 -12.04 21.30 0.28
CA GLU A 255 -12.92 20.27 -0.25
C GLU A 255 -12.16 19.36 -1.23
N TYR A 256 -12.49 18.07 -1.20
CA TYR A 256 -11.98 17.08 -2.15
C TYR A 256 -12.93 16.94 -3.34
N VAL A 257 -12.34 16.83 -4.52
CA VAL A 257 -13.06 16.59 -5.76
C VAL A 257 -12.48 15.39 -6.49
N VAL A 258 -13.34 14.44 -6.81
CA VAL A 258 -13.09 13.43 -7.82
C VAL A 258 -13.41 14.03 -9.18
N PRO A 259 -12.44 14.30 -10.05
CA PRO A 259 -12.70 14.81 -11.40
C PRO A 259 -13.59 13.82 -12.18
N LYS A 260 -14.39 14.33 -13.12
CA LYS A 260 -15.28 13.50 -13.96
C LYS A 260 -14.54 12.44 -14.77
N GLU A 261 -13.24 12.66 -15.04
CA GLU A 261 -12.36 11.75 -15.74
C GLU A 261 -11.76 10.66 -14.79
N GLY A 262 -12.09 10.72 -13.51
CA GLY A 262 -11.60 9.86 -12.44
C GLY A 262 -10.44 10.47 -11.64
N ALA A 263 -10.43 10.23 -10.34
CA ALA A 263 -9.28 10.54 -9.48
C ALA A 263 -8.14 9.56 -9.78
N ILE A 264 -6.91 10.04 -9.80
CA ILE A 264 -5.73 9.19 -9.99
C ILE A 264 -5.59 8.24 -8.82
N ALA A 265 -5.62 6.96 -9.10
CA ALA A 265 -5.59 5.94 -8.06
C ALA A 265 -4.30 5.11 -8.06
N GLY A 266 -3.92 4.72 -6.87
CA GLY A 266 -3.03 3.61 -6.62
C GLY A 266 -3.68 2.58 -5.73
N ASP A 267 -3.04 1.45 -5.62
CA ASP A 267 -3.51 0.33 -4.82
C ASP A 267 -2.36 -0.33 -4.10
N ILE A 268 -2.71 -0.96 -3.00
CA ILE A 268 -1.81 -1.76 -2.19
C ILE A 268 -2.18 -3.21 -2.39
N ARG A 269 -1.20 -4.03 -2.69
CA ARG A 269 -1.42 -5.42 -3.07
C ARG A 269 -0.77 -6.39 -2.10
N VAL A 270 -1.47 -7.45 -1.79
CA VAL A 270 -0.97 -8.60 -1.05
C VAL A 270 -0.55 -9.70 -2.02
N HIS A 271 0.58 -10.35 -1.71
CA HIS A 271 1.18 -11.40 -2.52
C HIS A 271 1.56 -12.60 -1.67
N ILE A 272 1.52 -13.77 -2.27
CA ILE A 272 2.16 -14.98 -1.74
C ILE A 272 3.57 -15.07 -2.29
N VAL A 273 4.55 -15.19 -1.42
CA VAL A 273 5.97 -15.27 -1.81
C VAL A 273 6.26 -16.63 -2.42
N LYS A 274 6.96 -16.64 -3.56
CA LYS A 274 7.30 -17.87 -4.26
C LYS A 274 8.16 -18.79 -3.39
N GLY A 275 7.76 -20.05 -3.29
CA GLY A 275 8.48 -21.05 -2.52
C GLY A 275 8.18 -21.04 -1.03
N THR A 276 7.15 -20.31 -0.59
CA THR A 276 6.63 -20.44 0.80
C THR A 276 6.23 -21.88 1.11
N LYS A 277 6.53 -22.33 2.32
CA LYS A 277 6.07 -23.63 2.83
C LYS A 277 4.65 -23.58 3.39
N ASN A 278 4.11 -22.36 3.57
CA ASN A 278 2.85 -22.08 4.24
C ASN A 278 1.75 -21.63 3.26
N LYS A 279 1.78 -22.06 1.99
CA LYS A 279 0.89 -21.57 0.92
C LYS A 279 -0.59 -21.60 1.32
N ALA A 280 -1.08 -22.70 1.87
CA ALA A 280 -2.48 -22.83 2.27
C ALA A 280 -2.89 -21.80 3.33
N LEU A 281 -1.99 -21.45 4.26
CA LEU A 281 -2.23 -20.43 5.27
C LEU A 281 -2.13 -19.03 4.67
N ALA A 282 -1.21 -18.80 3.72
CA ALA A 282 -1.08 -17.58 2.96
C ALA A 282 -2.36 -17.27 2.16
N GLU A 283 -2.91 -18.28 1.48
CA GLU A 283 -4.19 -18.17 0.77
C GLU A 283 -5.36 -17.85 1.71
N LYS A 284 -5.40 -18.45 2.91
CA LYS A 284 -6.39 -18.10 3.94
C LYS A 284 -6.25 -16.64 4.38
N LEU A 285 -5.03 -16.12 4.57
CA LEU A 285 -4.82 -14.71 4.90
C LEU A 285 -5.30 -13.81 3.76
N VAL A 286 -4.95 -14.11 2.50
CA VAL A 286 -5.43 -13.34 1.35
C VAL A 286 -6.95 -13.33 1.30
N ASN A 287 -7.60 -14.47 1.47
CA ASN A 287 -9.06 -14.53 1.52
C ASN A 287 -9.66 -13.74 2.69
N TYR A 288 -9.02 -13.76 3.86
CA TYR A 288 -9.45 -13.00 5.02
C TYR A 288 -9.40 -11.49 4.78
N VAL A 289 -8.28 -10.97 4.25
CA VAL A 289 -8.09 -9.52 4.06
C VAL A 289 -9.02 -8.91 3.01
N ILE A 290 -9.55 -9.71 2.08
CA ILE A 290 -10.57 -9.28 1.12
C ILE A 290 -11.99 -9.55 1.60
N GLY A 291 -12.18 -10.10 2.80
CA GLY A 291 -13.48 -10.29 3.42
C GLY A 291 -14.11 -8.96 3.85
N PRO A 292 -15.46 -8.90 3.95
CA PRO A 292 -16.14 -7.62 4.19
C PRO A 292 -15.74 -6.95 5.49
N GLN A 293 -15.60 -7.68 6.60
CA GLN A 293 -15.23 -7.12 7.90
C GLN A 293 -13.80 -6.54 7.91
N ALA A 294 -12.85 -7.26 7.32
CA ALA A 294 -11.47 -6.78 7.20
C ALA A 294 -11.42 -5.52 6.32
N GLN A 295 -12.21 -5.46 5.26
CA GLN A 295 -12.31 -4.32 4.37
C GLN A 295 -13.00 -3.10 5.02
N GLU A 296 -13.98 -3.32 5.90
CA GLU A 296 -14.57 -2.26 6.74
C GLU A 296 -13.53 -1.65 7.68
N GLU A 297 -12.73 -2.49 8.35
CA GLU A 297 -11.71 -2.03 9.30
C GLU A 297 -10.61 -1.21 8.61
N ILE A 298 -10.10 -1.65 7.46
CA ILE A 298 -9.04 -0.90 6.78
C ILE A 298 -9.56 0.41 6.18
N ALA A 299 -10.81 0.42 5.70
CA ALA A 299 -11.45 1.64 5.22
C ALA A 299 -11.60 2.69 6.33
N LYS A 300 -11.98 2.29 7.53
CA LYS A 300 -12.08 3.18 8.71
C LYS A 300 -10.71 3.70 9.16
N ARG A 301 -9.69 2.84 9.18
CA ARG A 301 -8.37 3.16 9.72
C ARG A 301 -7.54 4.02 8.76
N LEU A 302 -7.53 3.70 7.48
CA LEU A 302 -6.67 4.32 6.47
C LEU A 302 -7.43 5.13 5.42
N LEU A 303 -8.77 5.13 5.46
CA LEU A 303 -9.61 5.77 4.45
C LEU A 303 -9.29 5.25 3.04
N LEU A 304 -8.95 3.96 2.95
CA LEU A 304 -8.77 3.25 1.68
C LEU A 304 -10.12 2.81 1.15
N GLY A 305 -10.30 2.91 -0.16
CA GLY A 305 -11.47 2.37 -0.83
C GLY A 305 -11.47 0.85 -0.76
N PRO A 306 -12.50 0.21 -0.14
CA PRO A 306 -12.57 -1.23 -0.01
C PRO A 306 -12.75 -1.94 -1.36
N VAL A 307 -12.18 -3.14 -1.47
CA VAL A 307 -12.33 -3.99 -2.66
C VAL A 307 -13.57 -4.90 -2.57
N ASN A 308 -14.09 -5.12 -1.37
CA ASN A 308 -15.26 -5.95 -1.14
C ASN A 308 -16.54 -5.11 -1.13
N THR A 309 -17.47 -5.40 -2.03
CA THR A 309 -18.73 -4.64 -2.22
C THR A 309 -19.72 -4.83 -1.08
N LYS A 310 -19.50 -5.80 -0.19
CA LYS A 310 -20.31 -6.04 1.01
C LYS A 310 -19.76 -5.34 2.26
N ALA A 311 -18.62 -4.66 2.16
CA ALA A 311 -18.10 -3.85 3.25
C ALA A 311 -19.09 -2.72 3.57
N LYS A 312 -19.51 -2.64 4.84
CA LYS A 312 -20.49 -1.64 5.31
C LYS A 312 -19.74 -0.47 5.92
N LEU A 313 -19.81 0.66 5.23
CA LEU A 313 -19.22 1.90 5.70
C LEU A 313 -20.29 2.74 6.41
N ASP A 314 -19.94 3.33 7.54
CA ASP A 314 -20.77 4.40 8.10
C ASP A 314 -20.69 5.65 7.21
N ALA A 315 -21.68 6.55 7.35
CA ALA A 315 -21.81 7.72 6.48
C ALA A 315 -20.59 8.66 6.54
N GLU A 316 -19.87 8.74 7.65
CA GLU A 316 -18.69 9.57 7.78
C GLU A 316 -17.48 8.94 7.09
N THR A 317 -17.33 7.65 7.16
CA THR A 317 -16.31 6.89 6.44
C THR A 317 -16.58 6.91 4.94
N ASP A 318 -17.84 6.69 4.50
CA ASP A 318 -18.21 6.69 3.08
C ASP A 318 -17.89 8.04 2.41
N LYS A 319 -18.20 9.16 3.06
CA LYS A 319 -17.85 10.50 2.56
C LYS A 319 -16.36 10.70 2.30
N LYS A 320 -15.51 9.94 2.98
CA LYS A 320 -14.05 10.04 2.91
C LYS A 320 -13.41 9.00 2.01
N MET A 321 -14.19 8.24 1.27
CA MET A 321 -13.63 7.28 0.32
C MET A 321 -12.92 8.00 -0.85
N PRO A 322 -11.86 7.39 -1.40
CA PRO A 322 -11.05 8.02 -2.45
C PRO A 322 -11.83 8.32 -3.73
N TRP A 323 -12.95 7.68 -3.94
CA TRP A 323 -13.87 7.87 -5.07
C TRP A 323 -15.04 8.84 -4.78
N GLY A 324 -15.06 9.46 -3.59
CA GLY A 324 -16.14 10.33 -3.15
C GLY A 324 -17.38 9.59 -2.64
N PRO A 325 -18.33 10.33 -2.05
CA PRO A 325 -19.53 9.76 -1.44
C PRO A 325 -20.36 8.94 -2.44
N GLY A 326 -20.74 7.72 -2.06
CA GLY A 326 -21.55 6.83 -2.89
C GLY A 326 -20.88 6.37 -4.19
N GLY A 327 -19.59 6.64 -4.35
CA GLY A 327 -18.81 6.22 -5.51
C GLY A 327 -18.27 4.79 -5.40
N SER A 328 -17.43 4.40 -6.34
CA SER A 328 -16.77 3.09 -6.38
C SER A 328 -15.43 3.18 -7.12
N VAL A 329 -14.73 2.06 -7.22
CA VAL A 329 -13.49 1.96 -8.02
C VAL A 329 -13.66 2.47 -9.46
N LYS A 330 -14.87 2.43 -10.03
CA LYS A 330 -15.17 2.96 -11.38
C LYS A 330 -15.00 4.48 -11.50
N ASN A 331 -15.00 5.20 -10.38
CA ASN A 331 -14.70 6.64 -10.32
C ASN A 331 -13.21 6.93 -10.20
N LEU A 332 -12.38 5.89 -10.19
CA LEU A 332 -10.93 5.99 -10.12
C LEU A 332 -10.30 5.78 -11.49
N ARG A 333 -9.20 6.48 -11.72
CA ARG A 333 -8.39 6.35 -12.90
C ARG A 333 -7.09 5.63 -12.57
N ILE A 334 -6.94 4.44 -13.11
CA ILE A 334 -5.75 3.62 -12.96
C ILE A 334 -4.95 3.74 -14.24
N VAL A 335 -3.73 4.27 -14.15
CA VAL A 335 -2.81 4.45 -15.28
C VAL A 335 -1.78 3.33 -15.28
N ASP A 336 -1.29 2.94 -16.47
CA ASP A 336 -0.27 1.92 -16.63
C ASP A 336 1.04 2.34 -15.95
N ALA A 337 1.30 1.72 -14.80
CA ALA A 337 2.43 2.04 -13.95
C ALA A 337 3.77 1.57 -14.52
N LEU A 338 3.79 0.45 -15.26
CA LEU A 338 5.01 -0.06 -15.89
C LEU A 338 5.44 0.84 -17.06
N ALA A 339 4.49 1.26 -17.89
CA ALA A 339 4.79 2.19 -18.97
C ALA A 339 5.26 3.56 -18.46
N ILE A 340 4.74 4.03 -17.31
CA ILE A 340 5.27 5.23 -16.63
C ILE A 340 6.70 4.98 -16.15
N LEU A 341 6.96 3.84 -15.51
CA LEU A 341 8.29 3.51 -14.98
C LEU A 341 9.35 3.47 -16.09
N GLU A 342 9.02 2.86 -17.23
CA GLU A 342 9.92 2.77 -18.38
C GLU A 342 10.30 4.15 -18.98
N ASN A 343 9.42 5.13 -18.84
CA ASN A 343 9.63 6.48 -19.37
C ASN A 343 10.07 7.51 -18.32
N ARG A 344 10.07 7.15 -17.04
CA ARG A 344 10.19 8.09 -15.91
C ARG A 344 11.43 8.97 -15.98
N ASP A 345 12.59 8.40 -16.28
CA ASP A 345 13.84 9.14 -16.30
C ASP A 345 13.88 10.16 -17.45
N ALA A 346 13.45 9.74 -18.64
CA ALA A 346 13.34 10.62 -19.80
C ALA A 346 12.33 11.74 -19.55
N TRP A 347 11.19 11.41 -18.97
CA TRP A 347 10.15 12.39 -18.64
C TRP A 347 10.60 13.36 -17.52
N SER A 348 11.31 12.86 -16.51
CA SER A 348 11.83 13.74 -15.44
C SER A 348 12.90 14.72 -15.97
N LYS A 349 13.78 14.25 -16.86
CA LYS A 349 14.75 15.12 -17.53
C LYS A 349 14.03 16.21 -18.32
N ARG A 350 13.07 15.82 -19.14
CA ARG A 350 12.28 16.75 -19.94
C ARG A 350 11.51 17.77 -19.10
N TRP A 351 10.97 17.35 -17.95
CA TRP A 351 10.33 18.26 -16.99
C TRP A 351 11.27 19.38 -16.56
N ASN A 352 12.51 19.05 -16.20
CA ASN A 352 13.51 20.04 -15.81
C ASN A 352 13.87 21.00 -16.94
N GLU A 353 13.80 20.53 -18.18
CA GLU A 353 14.12 21.33 -19.37
C GLU A 353 12.95 22.22 -19.84
N GLU A 354 11.70 21.83 -19.65
CA GLU A 354 10.55 22.50 -20.24
C GLU A 354 9.61 23.18 -19.21
N VAL A 355 9.56 22.68 -17.97
CA VAL A 355 8.59 23.12 -16.96
C VAL A 355 9.25 23.82 -15.78
N ALA A 356 10.30 23.25 -15.19
CA ALA A 356 10.94 23.72 -13.97
C ALA A 356 12.01 24.81 -14.20
N LYS A 357 11.95 25.56 -15.30
CA LYS A 357 12.90 26.65 -15.65
C LYS A 357 12.73 27.88 -14.78
#